data_49b54c16d0d195cef9d7f6035d72d5b4
#
_entry.id   49b54c16d0d195cef9d7f6035d72d5b4
#
_cell.length_a   1.000
_cell.length_b   1.000
_cell.length_c   1.000
_cell.angle_alpha   90.00
_cell.angle_beta   90.00
_cell.angle_gamma   90.00
#
_symmetry.space_group_name_H-M   'P 1'
#
loop_
_entity.id
_entity.type
_entity.pdbx_description
1 polymer ?
#
loop_
_entity_poly.entity_id
_entity_poly.type
_entity_poly.pdbx_seq_one_letter_code
_entity_poly.pdbx_strand_id
1 'polypeptide(L)'
;LGDFETRYERIECDTVRNEIQSIDMEIQRLNDSIGAYLSRRNDKCIRLLGLEQRIAEGGGDSEIMDYFLCNSRLVLSHVSNTDMYFSVKDYLEYFDRDMAERAINNRSSYVYRPDGGNGHNAAASEKMQKLMQEIFVSENPRLRIRFCAAYRFDLNGSVSAQTGDFSDYTFDGYMPNTHIDRYHCMGNYSRTINELLRKRNYIGALEQCIASCKSLNFGDSAVMGEFMRTMWSNNTVSRCIELPDGRVVKPNEAIRWLDEQEAKDEQTEEAQNEQTN
;
A
#
# COMPACT_ATOMS: atom_id res chain seq x y z
N LEU A 1 -33.63 -2.00 -55.65
CA LEU A 1 -33.80 -1.42 -54.27
C LEU A 1 -34.13 -2.50 -53.23
N GLY A 2 -35.02 -3.46 -53.49
CA GLY A 2 -35.40 -4.50 -52.55
C GLY A 2 -34.22 -5.42 -52.09
N ASP A 3 -33.29 -5.76 -52.96
CA ASP A 3 -32.12 -6.58 -52.63
C ASP A 3 -31.13 -5.83 -51.70
N PHE A 4 -31.11 -4.52 -51.76
CA PHE A 4 -30.24 -3.68 -50.94
C PHE A 4 -30.80 -3.53 -49.52
N GLU A 5 -32.12 -3.33 -49.37
CA GLU A 5 -32.81 -3.30 -48.08
C GLU A 5 -32.66 -4.61 -47.31
N THR A 6 -32.92 -5.74 -47.99
CA THR A 6 -32.77 -7.06 -47.35
C THR A 6 -31.34 -7.35 -46.92
N ARG A 7 -30.34 -6.84 -47.65
CA ARG A 7 -28.93 -7.00 -47.28
C ARG A 7 -28.53 -6.13 -46.09
N TYR A 8 -29.07 -4.92 -46.00
CA TYR A 8 -28.87 -4.02 -44.89
C TYR A 8 -29.48 -4.59 -43.60
N GLU A 9 -30.72 -5.06 -43.65
CA GLU A 9 -31.39 -5.71 -42.51
C GLU A 9 -30.66 -6.95 -42.02
N ARG A 10 -30.05 -7.74 -42.89
CA ARG A 10 -29.20 -8.88 -42.45
C ARG A 10 -27.97 -8.43 -41.70
N ILE A 11 -27.28 -7.38 -42.16
CA ILE A 11 -26.09 -6.83 -41.51
C ILE A 11 -26.48 -6.28 -40.13
N GLU A 12 -27.61 -5.56 -40.03
CA GLU A 12 -28.12 -5.05 -38.79
C GLU A 12 -28.50 -6.16 -37.80
N CYS A 13 -29.17 -7.22 -38.24
CA CYS A 13 -29.47 -8.41 -37.46
C CYS A 13 -28.20 -9.10 -36.93
N ASP A 14 -27.16 -9.22 -37.76
CA ASP A 14 -25.90 -9.83 -37.33
C ASP A 14 -25.14 -8.94 -36.33
N THR A 15 -25.20 -7.62 -36.50
CA THR A 15 -24.63 -6.66 -35.55
C THR A 15 -25.32 -6.74 -34.19
N VAL A 16 -26.64 -6.69 -34.16
CA VAL A 16 -27.44 -6.80 -32.92
C VAL A 16 -27.22 -8.18 -32.24
N ARG A 17 -27.10 -9.24 -33.05
CA ARG A 17 -26.82 -10.59 -32.50
C ARG A 17 -25.43 -10.65 -31.82
N ASN A 18 -24.43 -10.01 -32.40
CA ASN A 18 -23.09 -9.93 -31.83
C ASN A 18 -23.07 -9.08 -30.55
N GLU A 19 -23.84 -7.99 -30.50
CA GLU A 19 -24.02 -7.15 -29.31
C GLU A 19 -24.68 -7.94 -28.18
N ILE A 20 -25.77 -8.69 -28.48
CA ILE A 20 -26.42 -9.56 -27.51
C ILE A 20 -25.44 -10.58 -26.95
N GLN A 21 -24.66 -11.24 -27.81
CA GLN A 21 -23.67 -12.22 -27.38
C GLN A 21 -22.58 -11.60 -26.49
N SER A 22 -22.15 -10.37 -26.78
CA SER A 22 -21.19 -9.63 -25.93
C SER A 22 -21.78 -9.30 -24.56
N ILE A 23 -23.04 -8.88 -24.52
CA ILE A 23 -23.76 -8.61 -23.26
C ILE A 23 -23.92 -9.89 -22.44
N ASP A 24 -24.27 -11.00 -23.06
CA ASP A 24 -24.41 -12.29 -22.39
C ASP A 24 -23.08 -12.75 -21.75
N MET A 25 -21.96 -12.57 -22.45
CA MET A 25 -20.63 -12.86 -21.89
C MET A 25 -20.30 -11.97 -20.69
N GLU A 26 -20.65 -10.70 -20.74
CA GLU A 26 -20.41 -9.78 -19.61
C GLU A 26 -21.33 -10.13 -18.43
N ILE A 27 -22.57 -10.49 -18.66
CA ILE A 27 -23.49 -10.98 -17.62
C ILE A 27 -22.91 -12.22 -16.96
N GLN A 28 -22.38 -13.15 -17.73
CA GLN A 28 -21.75 -14.36 -17.19
C GLN A 28 -20.55 -14.01 -16.32
N ARG A 29 -19.69 -13.12 -16.78
CA ARG A 29 -18.52 -12.65 -16.02
C ARG A 29 -18.89 -11.97 -14.70
N LEU A 30 -19.94 -11.17 -14.72
CA LEU A 30 -20.46 -10.51 -13.52
C LEU A 30 -21.05 -11.52 -12.54
N ASN A 31 -21.78 -12.53 -13.02
CA ASN A 31 -22.32 -13.59 -12.19
C ASN A 31 -21.21 -14.43 -11.52
N ASP A 32 -20.15 -14.75 -12.25
CA ASP A 32 -18.98 -15.46 -11.71
C ASP A 32 -18.27 -14.62 -10.62
N SER A 33 -18.14 -13.31 -10.85
CA SER A 33 -17.61 -12.36 -9.87
C SER A 33 -18.47 -12.31 -8.60
N ILE A 34 -19.79 -12.22 -8.74
CA ILE A 34 -20.75 -12.22 -7.63
C ILE A 34 -20.60 -13.53 -6.84
N GLY A 35 -20.51 -14.67 -7.53
CA GLY A 35 -20.28 -15.98 -6.90
C GLY A 35 -19.02 -15.99 -6.03
N ALA A 36 -17.93 -15.46 -6.55
CA ALA A 36 -16.66 -15.35 -5.82
C ALA A 36 -16.77 -14.44 -4.58
N TYR A 37 -17.46 -13.30 -4.70
CA TYR A 37 -17.70 -12.41 -3.55
C TYR A 37 -18.58 -13.04 -2.48
N LEU A 38 -19.62 -13.77 -2.88
CA LEU A 38 -20.49 -14.49 -1.96
C LEU A 38 -19.74 -15.58 -1.19
N SER A 39 -18.88 -16.35 -1.88
CA SER A 39 -18.00 -17.32 -1.24
C SER A 39 -17.11 -16.67 -0.18
N ARG A 40 -16.39 -15.60 -0.56
CA ARG A 40 -15.54 -14.86 0.38
C ARG A 40 -16.31 -14.30 1.57
N ARG A 41 -17.52 -13.80 1.34
CA ARG A 41 -18.40 -13.31 2.42
C ARG A 41 -18.75 -14.44 3.37
N ASN A 42 -19.13 -15.61 2.85
CA ASN A 42 -19.47 -16.77 3.68
C ASN A 42 -18.29 -17.24 4.53
N ASP A 43 -17.08 -17.31 3.97
CA ASP A 43 -15.86 -17.64 4.70
C ASP A 43 -15.61 -16.65 5.85
N LYS A 44 -15.83 -15.36 5.60
CA LYS A 44 -15.74 -14.32 6.63
C LYS A 44 -16.79 -14.47 7.72
N CYS A 45 -18.04 -14.82 7.36
CA CYS A 45 -19.11 -15.07 8.33
C CYS A 45 -18.82 -16.29 9.20
N ILE A 46 -18.35 -17.39 8.61
CA ILE A 46 -17.95 -18.59 9.37
C ILE A 46 -16.82 -18.25 10.36
N ARG A 47 -15.84 -17.49 9.89
CA ARG A 47 -14.73 -17.04 10.74
C ARG A 47 -15.22 -16.15 11.89
N LEU A 48 -16.13 -15.19 11.61
CA LEU A 48 -16.72 -14.31 12.61
C LEU A 48 -17.43 -15.13 13.69
N LEU A 49 -18.30 -16.07 13.30
CA LEU A 49 -19.00 -16.96 14.24
C LEU A 49 -18.04 -17.76 15.13
N GLY A 50 -16.94 -18.27 14.55
CA GLY A 50 -15.91 -18.97 15.30
C GLY A 50 -15.14 -18.09 16.28
N LEU A 51 -15.01 -16.80 15.99
CA LEU A 51 -14.42 -15.80 16.90
C LEU A 51 -15.39 -15.45 18.02
N GLU A 52 -16.66 -15.18 17.71
CA GLU A 52 -17.71 -14.88 18.68
C GLU A 52 -17.90 -16.03 19.67
N GLN A 53 -17.87 -17.27 19.18
CA GLN A 53 -17.95 -18.45 20.04
C GLN A 53 -16.75 -18.53 21.01
N ARG A 54 -15.53 -18.30 20.55
CA ARG A 54 -14.32 -18.30 21.40
C ARG A 54 -14.35 -17.19 22.45
N ILE A 55 -14.86 -16.02 22.09
CA ILE A 55 -15.06 -14.90 23.03
C ILE A 55 -16.08 -15.31 24.10
N ALA A 56 -17.20 -15.93 23.71
CA ALA A 56 -18.24 -16.38 24.62
C ALA A 56 -17.76 -17.50 25.57
N GLU A 57 -16.84 -18.34 25.14
CA GLU A 57 -16.26 -19.43 25.94
C GLU A 57 -15.17 -18.94 26.93
N GLY A 58 -14.90 -17.62 27.00
CA GLY A 58 -14.04 -17.02 28.05
C GLY A 58 -12.56 -17.36 27.92
N GLY A 59 -12.08 -17.62 26.71
CA GLY A 59 -10.64 -17.76 26.45
C GLY A 59 -9.89 -16.49 26.85
N GLY A 60 -8.84 -16.62 27.64
CA GLY A 60 -8.11 -15.54 28.32
C GLY A 60 -7.40 -14.49 27.45
N ASP A 61 -7.79 -14.33 26.18
CA ASP A 61 -7.23 -13.40 25.22
C ASP A 61 -8.22 -12.29 24.81
N SER A 62 -9.25 -12.05 25.62
CA SER A 62 -10.26 -11.01 25.37
C SER A 62 -9.62 -9.64 25.15
N GLU A 63 -8.67 -9.26 25.99
CA GLU A 63 -8.00 -7.96 25.92
C GLU A 63 -7.24 -7.74 24.62
N ILE A 64 -6.57 -8.76 24.10
CA ILE A 64 -5.84 -8.70 22.80
C ILE A 64 -6.85 -8.58 21.64
N MET A 65 -7.91 -9.35 21.69
CA MET A 65 -8.95 -9.31 20.65
C MET A 65 -9.65 -7.96 20.65
N ASP A 66 -9.99 -7.42 21.81
CA ASP A 66 -10.56 -6.09 21.96
C ASP A 66 -9.61 -5.02 21.42
N TYR A 67 -8.30 -5.16 21.68
CA TYR A 67 -7.30 -4.26 21.12
C TYR A 67 -7.27 -4.28 19.58
N PHE A 68 -7.34 -5.46 18.95
CA PHE A 68 -7.43 -5.56 17.48
C PHE A 68 -8.73 -4.97 16.94
N LEU A 69 -9.86 -5.17 17.63
CA LEU A 69 -11.15 -4.65 17.20
C LEU A 69 -11.22 -3.12 17.30
N CYS A 70 -10.61 -2.56 18.34
CA CYS A 70 -10.60 -1.13 18.56
C CYS A 70 -9.51 -0.37 17.81
N ASN A 71 -8.52 -1.06 17.24
CA ASN A 71 -7.38 -0.45 16.55
C ASN A 71 -7.47 -0.67 15.03
N SER A 72 -7.94 0.37 14.32
CA SER A 72 -8.09 0.34 12.85
C SER A 72 -6.77 0.14 12.08
N ARG A 73 -5.63 0.34 12.75
CA ARG A 73 -4.29 0.13 12.17
C ARG A 73 -3.90 -1.34 12.11
N LEU A 74 -4.60 -2.22 12.82
CA LEU A 74 -4.29 -3.63 12.94
C LEU A 74 -5.35 -4.50 12.25
N VAL A 75 -4.88 -5.52 11.55
CA VAL A 75 -5.76 -6.54 10.96
C VAL A 75 -5.25 -7.91 11.37
N LEU A 76 -6.00 -8.57 12.24
CA LEU A 76 -5.71 -9.94 12.63
C LEU A 76 -6.08 -10.90 11.49
N SER A 77 -5.13 -11.73 11.07
CA SER A 77 -5.32 -12.70 10.01
C SER A 77 -5.60 -14.10 10.54
N HIS A 78 -4.83 -14.52 11.53
CA HIS A 78 -4.94 -15.86 12.12
C HIS A 78 -4.40 -15.87 13.54
N VAL A 79 -5.01 -16.66 14.41
CA VAL A 79 -4.51 -16.96 15.76
C VAL A 79 -4.60 -18.46 15.99
N SER A 80 -3.55 -19.02 16.55
CA SER A 80 -3.49 -20.39 17.07
C SER A 80 -2.97 -20.38 18.51
N ASN A 81 -2.81 -21.54 19.11
CA ASN A 81 -2.22 -21.65 20.45
C ASN A 81 -0.74 -21.24 20.52
N THR A 82 -0.06 -21.20 19.36
CA THR A 82 1.37 -20.92 19.29
C THR A 82 1.71 -19.68 18.48
N ASP A 83 0.80 -19.23 17.63
CA ASP A 83 1.09 -18.21 16.64
C ASP A 83 -0.04 -17.20 16.46
N MET A 84 0.33 -15.98 16.23
CA MET A 84 -0.58 -14.90 15.82
C MET A 84 -0.05 -14.24 14.55
N TYR A 85 -0.88 -14.20 13.51
CA TYR A 85 -0.57 -13.54 12.23
C TYR A 85 -1.42 -12.29 12.09
N PHE A 86 -0.81 -11.17 11.81
CA PHE A 86 -1.49 -9.89 11.68
C PHE A 86 -0.77 -8.96 10.71
N SER A 87 -1.47 -7.93 10.28
CA SER A 87 -0.91 -6.84 9.48
C SER A 87 -1.09 -5.52 10.19
N VAL A 88 -0.08 -4.67 10.05
CA VAL A 88 -0.09 -3.27 10.48
C VAL A 88 -0.28 -2.40 9.26
N LYS A 89 -1.21 -1.45 9.33
CA LYS A 89 -1.47 -0.46 8.28
C LYS A 89 -1.48 0.92 8.91
N ASP A 90 -0.67 1.82 8.39
CA ASP A 90 -0.64 3.20 8.85
C ASP A 90 0.09 4.07 7.81
N TYR A 91 0.46 5.27 8.20
CA TYR A 91 1.26 6.19 7.41
C TYR A 91 2.68 6.25 7.97
N LEU A 92 3.64 6.49 7.09
CA LEU A 92 4.97 6.89 7.52
C LEU A 92 4.87 8.29 8.14
N GLU A 93 5.40 8.48 9.35
CA GLU A 93 5.23 9.72 10.13
C GLU A 93 6.54 10.29 10.67
N TYR A 94 7.50 9.42 10.97
CA TYR A 94 8.73 9.83 11.64
C TYR A 94 9.91 9.75 10.69
N PHE A 95 10.46 10.92 10.35
CA PHE A 95 11.60 11.02 9.46
C PHE A 95 12.69 11.86 10.11
N ASP A 96 13.92 11.43 9.94
CA ASP A 96 15.07 12.30 10.12
C ASP A 96 15.20 13.16 8.84
N ARG A 97 14.77 14.42 8.94
CA ARG A 97 14.73 15.37 7.83
C ARG A 97 16.11 15.61 7.22
N ASP A 98 17.13 15.78 8.05
CA ASP A 98 18.49 16.02 7.59
C ASP A 98 19.07 14.81 6.85
N MET A 99 18.72 13.59 7.30
CA MET A 99 19.09 12.37 6.60
C MET A 99 18.30 12.19 5.31
N ALA A 100 17.01 12.54 5.29
CA ALA A 100 16.19 12.50 4.09
C ALA A 100 16.74 13.45 3.02
N GLU A 101 17.04 14.70 3.37
CA GLU A 101 17.66 15.68 2.46
C GLU A 101 19.00 15.19 1.90
N ARG A 102 19.84 14.63 2.75
CA ARG A 102 21.12 14.06 2.30
C ARG A 102 20.92 12.88 1.36
N ALA A 103 19.97 11.99 1.64
CA ALA A 103 19.66 10.85 0.79
C ALA A 103 19.08 11.28 -0.57
N ILE A 104 18.19 12.28 -0.58
CA ILE A 104 17.59 12.84 -1.79
C ILE A 104 18.64 13.52 -2.66
N ASN A 105 19.57 14.27 -2.05
CA ASN A 105 20.61 15.01 -2.76
C ASN A 105 21.80 14.13 -3.18
N ASN A 106 21.99 12.97 -2.57
CA ASN A 106 23.08 12.04 -2.90
C ASN A 106 22.75 11.18 -4.12
N ARG A 107 22.77 11.80 -5.30
CA ARG A 107 22.42 11.19 -6.58
C ARG A 107 23.24 9.93 -6.94
N SER A 108 24.43 9.78 -6.38
CA SER A 108 25.36 8.69 -6.76
C SER A 108 25.04 7.36 -6.10
N SER A 109 24.38 7.36 -4.93
CA SER A 109 24.17 6.16 -4.12
C SER A 109 22.86 5.42 -4.44
N TYR A 110 21.87 6.12 -5.01
CA TYR A 110 20.50 5.59 -5.18
C TYR A 110 19.99 5.72 -6.61
N VAL A 111 20.89 5.63 -7.59
CA VAL A 111 20.47 5.71 -8.99
C VAL A 111 19.64 4.50 -9.37
N TYR A 112 18.35 4.70 -9.39
CA TYR A 112 17.41 3.74 -9.96
C TYR A 112 17.43 3.81 -11.48
N ARG A 113 17.48 2.64 -12.12
CA ARG A 113 17.36 2.48 -13.58
C ARG A 113 15.99 1.91 -13.91
N PRO A 114 15.02 2.70 -14.39
CA PRO A 114 13.65 2.25 -14.61
C PRO A 114 13.50 1.10 -15.61
N ASP A 115 14.46 0.94 -16.49
CA ASP A 115 14.41 0.09 -17.67
C ASP A 115 15.54 -0.97 -17.76
N GLY A 116 16.33 -1.14 -16.68
CA GLY A 116 17.47 -2.07 -16.70
C GLY A 116 18.59 -1.64 -17.65
N GLY A 117 18.45 -0.50 -18.31
CA GLY A 117 19.41 0.07 -19.26
C GLY A 117 20.52 0.87 -18.58
N ASN A 118 21.62 1.11 -19.33
CA ASN A 118 22.77 1.86 -18.84
C ASN A 118 22.59 3.40 -18.93
N GLY A 119 21.39 3.90 -19.17
CA GLY A 119 21.07 5.31 -19.33
C GLY A 119 20.46 5.92 -18.07
N HIS A 120 21.04 7.02 -17.58
CA HIS A 120 20.39 7.87 -16.58
C HIS A 120 19.24 8.63 -17.25
N ASN A 121 18.01 8.37 -16.86
CA ASN A 121 16.92 9.27 -17.18
C ASN A 121 16.89 10.39 -16.14
N ALA A 122 17.57 11.50 -16.44
CA ALA A 122 17.68 12.65 -15.54
C ALA A 122 16.30 13.21 -15.13
N ALA A 123 15.37 13.29 -16.09
CA ALA A 123 14.00 13.78 -15.84
C ALA A 123 13.23 12.88 -14.87
N ALA A 124 13.41 11.56 -14.96
CA ALA A 124 12.80 10.62 -14.03
C ALA A 124 13.39 10.80 -12.62
N SER A 125 14.70 11.00 -12.52
CA SER A 125 15.37 11.25 -11.24
C SER A 125 14.90 12.56 -10.58
N GLU A 126 14.68 13.62 -11.34
CA GLU A 126 14.18 14.91 -10.85
C GLU A 126 12.74 14.80 -10.33
N LYS A 127 11.89 14.11 -11.06
CA LYS A 127 10.49 13.87 -10.63
C LYS A 127 10.40 13.06 -9.34
N MET A 128 11.23 12.04 -9.19
CA MET A 128 11.32 11.29 -7.94
C MET A 128 11.85 12.16 -6.80
N GLN A 129 12.86 12.96 -7.06
CA GLN A 129 13.41 13.87 -6.07
C GLN A 129 12.35 14.86 -5.57
N LYS A 130 11.55 15.42 -6.47
CA LYS A 130 10.39 16.27 -6.14
C LYS A 130 9.38 15.57 -5.24
N LEU A 131 8.99 14.33 -5.59
CA LEU A 131 8.08 13.53 -4.76
C LEU A 131 8.66 13.28 -3.37
N MET A 132 9.93 12.92 -3.29
CA MET A 132 10.63 12.67 -2.03
C MET A 132 10.73 13.95 -1.16
N GLN A 133 11.01 15.09 -1.78
CA GLN A 133 11.04 16.37 -1.08
C GLN A 133 9.68 16.75 -0.52
N GLU A 134 8.62 16.58 -1.30
CA GLU A 134 7.26 16.86 -0.85
C GLU A 134 6.89 16.00 0.37
N ILE A 135 7.21 14.70 0.36
CA ILE A 135 6.79 13.78 1.41
C ILE A 135 7.64 13.88 2.67
N PHE A 136 8.97 14.00 2.53
CA PHE A 136 9.90 13.82 3.64
C PHE A 136 10.56 15.09 4.15
N VAL A 137 10.55 16.16 3.37
CA VAL A 137 11.27 17.40 3.67
C VAL A 137 10.34 18.59 3.85
N SER A 138 9.22 18.63 3.13
CA SER A 138 8.24 19.71 3.24
C SER A 138 7.75 19.89 4.69
N GLU A 139 7.59 21.14 5.11
CA GLU A 139 7.02 21.46 6.43
C GLU A 139 5.53 21.12 6.52
N ASN A 140 4.83 21.23 5.39
CA ASN A 140 3.42 20.91 5.28
C ASN A 140 3.20 19.95 4.10
N PRO A 141 3.54 18.66 4.25
CA PRO A 141 3.44 17.69 3.18
C PRO A 141 1.98 17.50 2.77
N ARG A 142 1.72 17.69 1.47
CA ARG A 142 0.41 17.44 0.88
C ARG A 142 0.16 15.97 0.60
N LEU A 143 1.24 15.18 0.55
CA LEU A 143 1.22 13.76 0.22
C LEU A 143 1.67 12.93 1.42
N ARG A 144 1.08 11.74 1.58
CA ARG A 144 1.43 10.81 2.66
C ARG A 144 1.69 9.43 2.07
N ILE A 145 2.63 8.68 2.65
CA ILE A 145 2.86 7.28 2.28
C ILE A 145 2.11 6.37 3.23
N ARG A 146 1.23 5.55 2.66
CA ARG A 146 0.61 4.43 3.37
C ARG A 146 1.55 3.23 3.35
N PHE A 147 1.67 2.56 4.47
CA PHE A 147 2.38 1.30 4.55
C PHE A 147 1.46 0.15 4.97
N CYS A 148 1.90 -1.06 4.63
CA CYS A 148 1.33 -2.30 5.13
C CYS A 148 2.48 -3.27 5.43
N ALA A 149 2.59 -3.71 6.68
CA ALA A 149 3.58 -4.69 7.10
C ALA A 149 2.88 -5.87 7.76
N ALA A 150 3.30 -7.08 7.43
CA ALA A 150 2.72 -8.29 7.98
C ALA A 150 3.70 -8.97 8.94
N TYR A 151 3.18 -9.48 10.05
CA TYR A 151 3.95 -10.09 11.12
C TYR A 151 3.37 -11.42 11.56
N ARG A 152 4.27 -12.26 12.05
CA ARG A 152 3.95 -13.42 12.86
C ARG A 152 4.58 -13.24 14.23
N PHE A 153 3.77 -13.33 15.27
CA PHE A 153 4.24 -13.59 16.63
C PHE A 153 4.24 -15.10 16.87
N ASP A 154 5.38 -15.65 17.23
CA ASP A 154 5.45 -16.89 17.96
C ASP A 154 5.20 -16.54 19.43
N LEU A 155 4.10 -17.03 19.99
CA LEU A 155 3.69 -16.70 21.36
C LEU A 155 4.65 -17.23 22.43
N ASN A 156 5.66 -18.05 22.03
CA ASN A 156 6.78 -18.46 22.88
C ASN A 156 7.89 -17.39 22.96
N GLY A 157 7.77 -16.29 22.26
CA GLY A 157 8.60 -15.10 22.48
C GLY A 157 9.46 -14.64 21.32
N SER A 158 9.01 -14.82 20.09
CA SER A 158 9.71 -14.27 18.92
C SER A 158 8.77 -13.62 17.92
N VAL A 159 9.27 -12.62 17.20
CA VAL A 159 8.60 -11.96 16.09
C VAL A 159 9.32 -12.23 14.80
N SER A 160 8.57 -12.44 13.73
CA SER A 160 9.10 -12.43 12.37
C SER A 160 8.20 -11.59 11.46
N ALA A 161 8.83 -10.77 10.60
CA ALA A 161 8.11 -10.11 9.52
C ALA A 161 7.85 -11.12 8.41
N GLN A 162 6.65 -11.07 7.85
CA GLN A 162 6.24 -11.93 6.74
C GLN A 162 6.41 -11.15 5.44
N THR A 163 7.31 -11.63 4.58
CA THR A 163 7.59 -11.05 3.26
C THR A 163 6.96 -11.82 2.11
N GLY A 164 6.18 -12.85 2.41
CA GLY A 164 5.54 -13.72 1.43
C GLY A 164 4.25 -13.15 0.87
N ASP A 165 3.82 -13.74 -0.26
CA ASP A 165 2.57 -13.44 -0.95
C ASP A 165 1.36 -13.55 -0.02
N PHE A 166 1.00 -12.43 0.60
CA PHE A 166 -0.34 -12.24 1.13
C PHE A 166 -1.26 -11.90 -0.05
N SER A 167 -1.27 -12.79 -1.04
CA SER A 167 -2.03 -12.64 -2.28
C SER A 167 -3.54 -12.50 -2.05
N ASP A 168 -4.02 -12.88 -0.87
CA ASP A 168 -5.42 -12.73 -0.48
C ASP A 168 -5.76 -11.35 0.10
N TYR A 169 -4.76 -10.49 0.32
CA TYR A 169 -4.96 -9.15 0.84
C TYR A 169 -4.38 -8.15 -0.14
N THR A 170 -5.21 -7.59 -0.99
CA THR A 170 -4.90 -6.40 -1.79
C THR A 170 -4.73 -5.21 -0.84
N PHE A 171 -3.60 -5.17 -0.15
CA PHE A 171 -3.24 -4.03 0.65
C PHE A 171 -2.49 -3.02 -0.22
N ASP A 172 -3.15 -1.91 -0.49
CA ASP A 172 -2.48 -0.74 -0.98
C ASP A 172 -1.55 -0.21 0.11
N GLY A 173 -0.25 -0.29 -0.11
CA GLY A 173 0.75 0.16 0.84
C GLY A 173 2.16 -0.29 0.47
N TYR A 174 3.14 0.35 1.08
CA TYR A 174 4.55 0.03 1.00
C TYR A 174 4.98 -0.68 2.29
N MET A 175 5.84 -1.70 2.21
CA MET A 175 6.42 -2.32 3.39
C MET A 175 7.70 -1.55 3.78
N PRO A 176 7.72 -0.81 4.90
CA PRO A 176 8.86 0.02 5.27
C PRO A 176 10.07 -0.82 5.69
N ASN A 177 11.26 -0.23 5.57
CA ASN A 177 12.53 -0.82 5.99
C ASN A 177 12.82 -2.22 5.42
N THR A 178 12.37 -2.49 4.20
CA THR A 178 12.61 -3.75 3.50
C THR A 178 13.92 -3.70 2.73
N HIS A 179 14.72 -4.76 2.80
CA HIS A 179 15.93 -4.97 2.00
C HIS A 179 15.61 -5.63 0.65
N ILE A 180 16.59 -5.63 -0.26
CA ILE A 180 16.48 -6.19 -1.62
C ILE A 180 16.08 -7.69 -1.61
N ASP A 181 16.50 -8.43 -0.61
CA ASP A 181 16.13 -9.83 -0.36
C ASP A 181 14.73 -10.00 0.26
N ARG A 182 13.95 -8.92 0.30
CA ARG A 182 12.62 -8.83 0.92
C ARG A 182 12.62 -9.09 2.42
N TYR A 183 13.74 -8.92 3.06
CA TYR A 183 13.84 -8.98 4.51
C TYR A 183 13.44 -7.62 5.11
N HIS A 184 12.49 -7.63 6.04
CA HIS A 184 12.11 -6.44 6.79
C HIS A 184 13.05 -6.25 7.98
N CYS A 185 13.76 -5.14 8.01
CA CYS A 185 14.66 -4.78 9.10
C CYS A 185 13.89 -4.04 10.21
N MET A 186 13.60 -4.74 11.30
CA MET A 186 13.00 -4.14 12.49
C MET A 186 14.02 -3.45 13.40
N GLY A 187 15.33 -3.55 13.10
CA GLY A 187 16.37 -2.96 13.92
C GLY A 187 16.27 -3.39 15.40
N ASN A 188 16.41 -2.44 16.30
CA ASN A 188 16.32 -2.69 17.73
C ASN A 188 14.91 -3.07 18.22
N TYR A 189 13.88 -2.81 17.45
CA TYR A 189 12.50 -3.15 17.82
C TYR A 189 12.29 -4.64 17.96
N SER A 190 12.93 -5.48 17.15
CA SER A 190 12.82 -6.94 17.24
C SER A 190 13.18 -7.48 18.63
N ARG A 191 14.24 -6.95 19.24
CA ARG A 191 14.65 -7.32 20.59
C ARG A 191 13.58 -6.94 21.63
N THR A 192 13.11 -5.70 21.59
CA THR A 192 12.09 -5.19 22.51
C THR A 192 10.78 -5.98 22.36
N ILE A 193 10.35 -6.27 21.13
CA ILE A 193 9.16 -7.07 20.85
C ILE A 193 9.31 -8.48 21.44
N ASN A 194 10.44 -9.13 21.22
CA ASN A 194 10.70 -10.47 21.76
C ASN A 194 10.68 -10.49 23.29
N GLU A 195 11.22 -9.47 23.94
CA GLU A 195 11.17 -9.34 25.39
C GLU A 195 9.74 -9.17 25.91
N LEU A 196 8.91 -8.38 25.21
CA LEU A 196 7.51 -8.18 25.56
C LEU A 196 6.68 -9.46 25.36
N LEU A 197 6.92 -10.20 24.26
CA LEU A 197 6.25 -11.47 24.02
C LEU A 197 6.57 -12.51 25.09
N ARG A 198 7.85 -12.64 25.52
CA ARG A 198 8.23 -13.51 26.63
C ARG A 198 7.57 -13.15 27.96
N LYS A 199 7.26 -11.86 28.16
CA LYS A 199 6.51 -11.36 29.31
C LYS A 199 4.99 -11.45 29.12
N ARG A 200 4.51 -12.00 28.00
CA ARG A 200 3.10 -12.05 27.61
C ARG A 200 2.44 -10.67 27.52
N ASN A 201 3.22 -9.63 27.30
CA ASN A 201 2.71 -8.28 27.02
C ASN A 201 2.50 -8.11 25.52
N TYR A 202 1.44 -8.72 25.02
CA TYR A 202 1.14 -8.77 23.58
C TYR A 202 0.76 -7.40 23.03
N ILE A 203 0.00 -6.59 23.80
CA ILE A 203 -0.38 -5.23 23.37
C ILE A 203 0.86 -4.35 23.23
N GLY A 204 1.77 -4.39 24.21
CA GLY A 204 3.04 -3.67 24.10
C GLY A 204 3.88 -4.15 22.89
N ALA A 205 3.86 -5.44 22.58
CA ALA A 205 4.55 -5.97 21.41
C ALA A 205 3.92 -5.48 20.09
N LEU A 206 2.59 -5.42 19.99
CA LEU A 206 1.86 -4.86 18.84
C LEU A 206 2.17 -3.37 18.64
N GLU A 207 2.20 -2.57 19.70
CA GLU A 207 2.57 -1.15 19.65
C GLU A 207 4.01 -0.96 19.15
N GLN A 208 4.95 -1.82 19.54
CA GLN A 208 6.32 -1.78 19.03
C GLN A 208 6.40 -2.17 17.54
N CYS A 209 5.56 -3.09 17.06
CA CYS A 209 5.45 -3.39 15.63
C CYS A 209 4.93 -2.17 14.86
N ILE A 210 3.90 -1.50 15.37
CA ILE A 210 3.38 -0.27 14.76
C ILE A 210 4.48 0.80 14.72
N ALA A 211 5.17 1.02 15.82
CA ALA A 211 6.24 2.00 15.91
C ALA A 211 7.40 1.71 14.93
N SER A 212 7.79 0.44 14.78
CA SER A 212 8.87 0.03 13.87
C SER A 212 8.58 0.31 12.39
N CYS A 213 7.29 0.42 12.03
CA CYS A 213 6.85 0.67 10.67
C CYS A 213 6.70 2.16 10.33
N LYS A 214 6.60 3.03 11.33
CA LYS A 214 6.24 4.44 11.12
C LYS A 214 7.35 5.31 10.54
N SER A 215 8.58 4.82 10.53
CA SER A 215 9.73 5.55 10.01
C SER A 215 10.49 4.76 8.96
N LEU A 216 11.13 5.46 8.03
CA LEU A 216 12.05 4.89 7.06
C LEU A 216 13.50 5.17 7.51
N ASN A 217 14.33 4.14 7.52
CA ASN A 217 15.75 4.29 7.87
C ASN A 217 16.56 4.83 6.69
N PHE A 218 16.68 6.14 6.59
CA PHE A 218 17.47 6.81 5.54
C PHE A 218 18.97 6.55 5.65
N GLY A 219 19.47 6.09 6.80
CA GLY A 219 20.88 5.75 6.99
C GLY A 219 21.29 4.39 6.43
N ASP A 220 20.34 3.55 6.08
CA ASP A 220 20.58 2.22 5.51
C ASP A 220 20.43 2.24 3.99
N SER A 221 21.57 2.06 3.29
CA SER A 221 21.60 2.10 1.82
C SER A 221 20.80 0.98 1.16
N ALA A 222 20.68 -0.19 1.80
CA ALA A 222 19.89 -1.31 1.27
C ALA A 222 18.39 -1.01 1.39
N VAL A 223 17.96 -0.45 2.52
CA VAL A 223 16.57 0.01 2.74
C VAL A 223 16.20 1.09 1.75
N MET A 224 17.07 2.10 1.59
CA MET A 224 16.83 3.19 0.65
C MET A 224 16.81 2.73 -0.80
N GLY A 225 17.72 1.83 -1.18
CA GLY A 225 17.75 1.25 -2.53
C GLY A 225 16.46 0.48 -2.84
N GLU A 226 15.93 -0.31 -1.91
CA GLU A 226 14.69 -1.03 -2.09
C GLU A 226 13.46 -0.10 -2.09
N PHE A 227 13.46 0.93 -1.24
CA PHE A 227 12.43 1.96 -1.26
C PHE A 227 12.36 2.66 -2.62
N MET A 228 13.49 3.14 -3.12
CA MET A 228 13.57 3.82 -4.42
C MET A 228 13.16 2.89 -5.55
N ARG A 229 13.59 1.62 -5.52
CA ARG A 229 13.19 0.61 -6.49
C ARG A 229 11.68 0.40 -6.48
N THR A 230 11.08 0.28 -5.31
CA THR A 230 9.65 0.07 -5.14
C THR A 230 8.86 1.28 -5.63
N MET A 231 9.24 2.48 -5.22
CA MET A 231 8.54 3.71 -5.62
C MET A 231 8.61 3.97 -7.13
N TRP A 232 9.65 3.45 -7.82
CA TRP A 232 9.87 3.73 -9.23
C TRP A 232 9.45 2.60 -10.18
N SER A 233 9.27 1.38 -9.68
CA SER A 233 8.90 0.24 -10.51
C SER A 233 7.48 0.36 -11.05
N ASN A 234 7.32 0.46 -12.36
CA ASN A 234 6.02 0.52 -13.02
C ASN A 234 5.20 -0.79 -12.88
N ASN A 235 5.85 -1.92 -12.59
CA ASN A 235 5.22 -3.24 -12.69
C ASN A 235 4.78 -3.82 -11.35
N THR A 236 5.30 -3.33 -10.22
CA THR A 236 5.09 -3.96 -8.91
C THR A 236 4.59 -3.01 -7.83
N VAL A 237 4.41 -1.73 -8.15
CA VAL A 237 4.08 -0.76 -7.12
C VAL A 237 2.60 -0.78 -6.82
N SER A 238 2.30 -1.16 -5.60
CA SER A 238 1.01 -0.94 -4.98
C SER A 238 0.71 0.56 -4.94
N ARG A 239 -0.54 0.90 -4.92
CA ARG A 239 -0.97 2.26 -4.58
C ARG A 239 -0.57 2.53 -3.14
N CYS A 240 0.29 3.50 -2.91
CA CYS A 240 0.80 3.79 -1.57
C CYS A 240 0.87 5.28 -1.24
N ILE A 241 0.66 6.17 -2.20
CA ILE A 241 0.64 7.62 -1.99
C ILE A 241 -0.80 8.09 -1.87
N GLU A 242 -1.13 8.69 -0.73
CA GLU A 242 -2.43 9.32 -0.53
C GLU A 242 -2.36 10.80 -0.89
N LEU A 243 -3.31 11.21 -1.73
CA LEU A 243 -3.54 12.60 -2.14
C LEU A 243 -4.43 13.31 -1.11
N PRO A 244 -4.47 14.66 -1.11
CA PRO A 244 -5.30 15.45 -0.19
C PRO A 244 -6.80 15.14 -0.26
N ASP A 245 -7.27 14.64 -1.39
CA ASP A 245 -8.66 14.23 -1.59
C ASP A 245 -8.97 12.80 -1.08
N GLY A 246 -7.99 12.14 -0.44
CA GLY A 246 -8.12 10.79 0.12
C GLY A 246 -7.93 9.65 -0.88
N ARG A 247 -7.70 9.95 -2.17
CA ARG A 247 -7.39 8.91 -3.16
C ARG A 247 -5.99 8.36 -2.92
N VAL A 248 -5.84 7.05 -3.00
CA VAL A 248 -4.55 6.37 -2.89
C VAL A 248 -4.10 5.99 -4.29
N VAL A 249 -2.95 6.49 -4.70
CA VAL A 249 -2.44 6.40 -6.07
C VAL A 249 -1.05 5.78 -6.11
N LYS A 250 -0.58 5.46 -7.31
CA LYS A 250 0.80 5.05 -7.55
C LYS A 250 1.72 6.28 -7.56
N PRO A 251 3.04 6.12 -7.29
CA PRO A 251 3.98 7.24 -7.28
C PRO A 251 3.96 8.12 -8.54
N ASN A 252 3.88 7.54 -9.73
CA ASN A 252 3.82 8.32 -10.98
C ASN A 252 2.52 9.12 -11.15
N GLU A 253 1.42 8.67 -10.55
CA GLU A 253 0.16 9.42 -10.53
C GLU A 253 0.25 10.59 -9.54
N ALA A 254 0.94 10.37 -8.40
CA ALA A 254 1.22 11.43 -7.45
C ALA A 254 2.14 12.52 -8.04
N ILE A 255 3.17 12.13 -8.79
CA ILE A 255 4.05 13.08 -9.48
C ILE A 255 3.25 13.93 -10.49
N ARG A 256 2.39 13.31 -11.30
CA ARG A 256 1.54 14.06 -12.24
C ARG A 256 0.61 15.02 -11.51
N TRP A 257 0.06 14.60 -10.39
CA TRP A 257 -0.76 15.46 -9.57
C TRP A 257 0.03 16.67 -9.04
N LEU A 258 1.28 16.50 -8.59
CA LEU A 258 2.15 17.60 -8.17
C LEU A 258 2.41 18.56 -9.32
N ASP A 259 2.76 18.06 -10.51
CA ASP A 259 2.99 18.88 -11.70
C ASP A 259 1.74 19.71 -12.05
N GLU A 260 0.53 19.12 -11.93
CA GLU A 260 -0.74 19.82 -12.18
C GLU A 260 -1.05 20.89 -11.13
N GLN A 261 -0.67 20.68 -9.86
CA GLN A 261 -0.86 21.70 -8.82
C GLN A 261 0.08 22.90 -9.03
N GLU A 262 1.36 22.67 -9.32
CA GLU A 262 2.31 23.76 -9.59
C GLU A 262 1.86 24.63 -10.77
N ALA A 263 1.42 24.00 -11.87
CA ALA A 263 0.91 24.74 -13.02
C ALA A 263 -0.31 25.60 -12.67
N LYS A 264 -1.15 25.19 -11.72
CA LYS A 264 -2.29 25.99 -11.25
C LYS A 264 -1.85 27.13 -10.34
N ASP A 265 -0.87 26.86 -9.47
CA ASP A 265 -0.34 27.87 -8.56
C ASP A 265 0.33 28.99 -9.36
N GLU A 266 1.14 28.66 -10.37
CA GLU A 266 1.75 29.62 -11.31
C GLU A 266 0.73 30.48 -12.04
N GLN A 267 -0.33 29.89 -12.60
CA GLN A 267 -1.40 30.61 -13.27
C GLN A 267 -2.15 31.58 -12.32
N THR A 268 -2.31 31.17 -11.07
CA THR A 268 -2.97 31.98 -10.05
C THR A 268 -2.11 33.19 -9.66
N GLU A 269 -0.81 33.01 -9.53
CA GLU A 269 0.13 34.09 -9.24
C GLU A 269 0.25 35.09 -10.40
N GLU A 270 0.28 34.61 -11.65
CA GLU A 270 0.27 35.46 -12.84
C GLU A 270 -0.99 36.33 -12.91
N ALA A 271 -2.18 35.72 -12.70
CA ALA A 271 -3.45 36.43 -12.70
C ALA A 271 -3.55 37.50 -11.59
N GLN A 272 -2.96 37.24 -10.42
CA GLN A 272 -2.93 38.22 -9.33
C GLN A 272 -1.96 39.40 -9.62
N ASN A 273 -0.84 39.13 -10.26
CA ASN A 273 0.13 40.14 -10.65
C ASN A 273 -0.41 41.04 -11.77
N GLU A 274 -1.22 40.51 -12.69
CA GLU A 274 -1.88 41.31 -13.75
C GLU A 274 -2.98 42.22 -13.18
N GLN A 275 -3.62 41.87 -12.07
CA GLN A 275 -4.65 42.71 -11.42
C GLN A 275 -4.05 43.82 -10.54
N THR A 276 -2.77 43.75 -10.21
CA THR A 276 -2.09 44.70 -9.31
C THR A 276 -1.29 45.74 -10.09
N ASN A 277 -1.12 45.60 -11.41
CA ASN A 277 -0.47 46.55 -12.32
C ASN A 277 -1.53 47.32 -13.14
#